data_1a5f5f75fa23eeb717d7d7ab9fb35965
#
_entry.id   1a5f5f75fa23eeb717d7d7ab9fb35965
#
_cell.length_a   1.000
_cell.length_b   1.000
_cell.length_c   1.000
_cell.angle_alpha   90.00
_cell.angle_beta   90.00
_cell.angle_gamma   90.00
#
_symmetry.space_group_name_H-M   'P 1'
#
loop_
_entity.id
_entity.type
_entity.pdbx_description
1 polymer ?
#
loop_
_entity_poly.entity_id
_entity_poly.type
_entity_poly.pdbx_seq_one_letter_code
_entity_poly.pdbx_strand_id
1 'polypeptide(L)'
;MTPLALIPGWGFDARVWQPVVERLAAEFAIHPLDHAPSATLPEGAIVCGWSLGAMTAMQLALDQPERVARLVLVGATPRFVQAPDWPDAAPPESLQAFAAGIAADPDATLRQFAGRINLGDDRAAPLTRRIAALLADRRADTATLAAGLARLRDLDLRKSVAAIRQPTLVVHGERDVLMPVAAACWLAEHLPNARLEIFLGASHAPFLSEPERFAALLRQFAHE
;
A
#
# COMPACT_ATOMS: atom_id res chain seq x y z
N MET A 1 -23.14 -8.10 3.57
CA MET A 1 -21.76 -7.90 4.07
C MET A 1 -21.16 -6.70 3.34
N THR A 2 -20.50 -5.81 4.05
CA THR A 2 -19.84 -4.64 3.47
C THR A 2 -18.71 -5.09 2.53
N PRO A 3 -18.64 -4.59 1.28
CA PRO A 3 -17.56 -4.93 0.38
C PRO A 3 -16.22 -4.34 0.87
N LEU A 4 -15.18 -5.19 0.94
CA LEU A 4 -13.82 -4.79 1.26
C LEU A 4 -12.90 -5.12 0.08
N ALA A 5 -12.54 -4.09 -0.69
CA ALA A 5 -11.61 -4.20 -1.79
C ALA A 5 -10.17 -4.09 -1.28
N LEU A 6 -9.32 -5.07 -1.60
CA LEU A 6 -7.94 -5.17 -1.13
C LEU A 6 -6.97 -5.07 -2.32
N ILE A 7 -6.13 -4.04 -2.33
CA ILE A 7 -5.16 -3.79 -3.40
C ILE A 7 -3.75 -4.00 -2.84
N PRO A 8 -2.97 -4.97 -3.37
CA PRO A 8 -1.64 -5.28 -2.87
C PRO A 8 -0.61 -4.21 -3.25
N GLY A 9 0.59 -4.29 -2.67
CA GLY A 9 1.75 -3.51 -3.07
C GLY A 9 2.41 -4.02 -4.35
N TRP A 10 3.36 -3.26 -4.87
CA TRP A 10 4.14 -3.62 -6.06
C TRP A 10 4.79 -5.00 -5.93
N GLY A 11 4.66 -5.82 -6.97
CA GLY A 11 5.23 -7.18 -7.03
C GLY A 11 4.41 -8.25 -6.30
N PHE A 12 3.33 -7.87 -5.61
CA PHE A 12 2.46 -8.78 -4.87
C PHE A 12 1.11 -8.98 -5.54
N ASP A 13 0.45 -10.07 -5.16
CA ASP A 13 -0.96 -10.34 -5.43
C ASP A 13 -1.77 -10.44 -4.12
N ALA A 14 -3.05 -10.79 -4.23
CA ALA A 14 -3.98 -10.83 -3.11
C ALA A 14 -3.53 -11.72 -1.92
N ARG A 15 -2.63 -12.67 -2.14
CA ARG A 15 -2.13 -13.58 -1.09
C ARG A 15 -1.38 -12.85 0.03
N VAL A 16 -0.87 -11.65 -0.25
CA VAL A 16 -0.23 -10.82 0.79
C VAL A 16 -1.21 -10.46 1.91
N TRP A 17 -2.50 -10.33 1.58
CA TRP A 17 -3.55 -10.00 2.52
C TRP A 17 -4.11 -11.18 3.33
N GLN A 18 -3.64 -12.41 3.08
CA GLN A 18 -4.18 -13.62 3.70
C GLN A 18 -4.35 -13.51 5.23
N PRO A 19 -3.39 -12.98 6.03
CA PRO A 19 -3.57 -12.88 7.48
C PRO A 19 -4.70 -11.94 7.90
N VAL A 20 -5.00 -10.93 7.08
CA VAL A 20 -6.10 -9.98 7.30
C VAL A 20 -7.42 -10.62 6.87
N VAL A 21 -7.44 -11.28 5.72
CA VAL A 21 -8.63 -11.96 5.18
C VAL A 21 -9.14 -13.03 6.15
N GLU A 22 -8.27 -13.85 6.72
CA GLU A 22 -8.64 -14.88 7.71
C GLU A 22 -9.38 -14.30 8.92
N ARG A 23 -9.14 -13.05 9.26
CA ARG A 23 -9.74 -12.36 10.40
C ARG A 23 -11.02 -11.60 10.05
N LEU A 24 -11.21 -11.25 8.79
CA LEU A 24 -12.28 -10.35 8.36
C LEU A 24 -13.33 -11.00 7.46
N ALA A 25 -13.06 -12.17 6.87
CA ALA A 25 -13.95 -12.80 5.89
C ALA A 25 -15.34 -13.22 6.45
N ALA A 26 -15.49 -13.33 7.77
CA ALA A 26 -16.80 -13.56 8.39
C ALA A 26 -17.70 -12.31 8.41
N GLU A 27 -17.12 -11.11 8.26
CA GLU A 27 -17.81 -9.82 8.45
C GLU A 27 -17.88 -9.00 7.15
N PHE A 28 -16.89 -9.19 6.25
CA PHE A 28 -16.76 -8.44 5.01
C PHE A 28 -16.82 -9.35 3.78
N ALA A 29 -17.42 -8.85 2.71
CA ALA A 29 -17.30 -9.46 1.38
C ALA A 29 -15.94 -9.06 0.79
N ILE A 30 -14.98 -9.98 0.76
CA ILE A 30 -13.61 -9.71 0.30
C ILE A 30 -13.55 -9.65 -1.22
N HIS A 31 -13.05 -8.55 -1.76
CA HIS A 31 -12.84 -8.32 -3.20
C HIS A 31 -11.36 -8.03 -3.46
N PRO A 32 -10.56 -9.04 -3.80
CA PRO A 32 -9.17 -8.81 -4.18
C PRO A 32 -9.12 -8.09 -5.53
N LEU A 33 -8.34 -7.02 -5.59
CA LEU A 33 -8.07 -6.27 -6.80
C LEU A 33 -6.58 -6.35 -7.14
N ASP A 34 -6.25 -6.05 -8.38
CA ASP A 34 -4.88 -5.78 -8.81
C ASP A 34 -4.59 -4.27 -8.80
N HIS A 35 -3.44 -3.86 -9.36
CA HIS A 35 -3.07 -2.43 -9.43
C HIS A 35 -3.72 -1.70 -10.61
N ALA A 36 -4.68 -2.31 -11.33
CA ALA A 36 -5.28 -1.65 -12.47
C ALA A 36 -6.15 -0.47 -12.00
N PRO A 37 -5.87 0.77 -12.43
CA PRO A 37 -6.68 1.93 -12.05
C PRO A 37 -8.10 1.90 -12.64
N SER A 38 -8.33 1.03 -13.62
CA SER A 38 -9.63 0.82 -14.27
C SER A 38 -10.50 -0.26 -13.59
N ALA A 39 -10.09 -0.79 -12.44
CA ALA A 39 -10.88 -1.78 -11.70
C ALA A 39 -12.27 -1.22 -11.36
N THR A 40 -13.31 -1.99 -11.64
CA THR A 40 -14.68 -1.64 -11.24
C THR A 40 -14.89 -2.03 -9.78
N LEU A 41 -15.13 -1.05 -8.94
CA LEU A 41 -15.41 -1.27 -7.52
C LEU A 41 -16.85 -1.73 -7.29
N PRO A 42 -17.10 -2.60 -6.30
CA PRO A 42 -18.46 -2.76 -5.75
C PRO A 42 -18.99 -1.43 -5.20
N GLU A 43 -20.31 -1.25 -5.22
CA GLU A 43 -20.92 -0.07 -4.62
C GLU A 43 -20.75 -0.07 -3.09
N GLY A 44 -20.44 1.09 -2.52
CA GLY A 44 -20.24 1.25 -1.09
C GLY A 44 -19.00 0.54 -0.53
N ALA A 45 -17.99 0.31 -1.38
CA ALA A 45 -16.80 -0.42 -0.97
C ALA A 45 -15.93 0.37 0.03
N ILE A 46 -15.38 -0.36 1.00
CA ILE A 46 -14.18 0.06 1.71
C ILE A 46 -13.00 -0.35 0.84
N VAL A 47 -12.20 0.60 0.40
CA VAL A 47 -11.03 0.33 -0.45
C VAL A 47 -9.76 0.42 0.40
N CYS A 48 -9.08 -0.70 0.58
CA CYS A 48 -7.84 -0.80 1.33
C CYS A 48 -6.68 -1.10 0.38
N GLY A 49 -5.74 -0.18 0.28
CA GLY A 49 -4.53 -0.33 -0.53
C GLY A 49 -3.25 -0.26 0.28
N TRP A 50 -2.26 -1.05 -0.12
CA TRP A 50 -0.92 -1.04 0.47
C TRP A 50 0.12 -0.56 -0.53
N SER A 51 0.98 0.41 -0.15
CA SER A 51 2.11 0.87 -0.97
C SER A 51 1.63 1.41 -2.33
N LEU A 52 2.08 0.86 -3.47
CA LEU A 52 1.53 1.19 -4.79
C LEU A 52 0.00 0.97 -4.85
N GLY A 53 -0.51 -0.04 -4.15
CA GLY A 53 -1.94 -0.27 -4.00
C GLY A 53 -2.67 0.87 -3.28
N ALA A 54 -2.01 1.55 -2.34
CA ALA A 54 -2.58 2.74 -1.70
C ALA A 54 -2.65 3.94 -2.66
N MET A 55 -1.65 4.11 -3.53
CA MET A 55 -1.72 5.12 -4.60
C MET A 55 -2.84 4.80 -5.59
N THR A 56 -3.03 3.53 -5.94
CA THR A 56 -4.15 3.07 -6.77
C THR A 56 -5.50 3.31 -6.06
N ALA A 57 -5.59 3.05 -4.76
CA ALA A 57 -6.80 3.30 -3.98
C ALA A 57 -7.19 4.80 -3.98
N MET A 58 -6.21 5.70 -3.87
CA MET A 58 -6.44 7.14 -3.99
C MET A 58 -6.94 7.52 -5.39
N GLN A 59 -6.38 6.95 -6.47
CA GLN A 59 -6.88 7.17 -7.83
C GLN A 59 -8.33 6.69 -7.99
N LEU A 60 -8.64 5.47 -7.51
CA LEU A 60 -10.01 4.94 -7.57
C LEU A 60 -11.01 5.80 -6.79
N ALA A 61 -10.60 6.36 -5.64
CA ALA A 61 -11.45 7.27 -4.86
C ALA A 61 -11.69 8.61 -5.58
N LEU A 62 -10.76 9.05 -6.44
CA LEU A 62 -10.93 10.23 -7.29
C LEU A 62 -11.79 9.94 -8.53
N ASP A 63 -11.60 8.77 -9.15
CA ASP A 63 -12.23 8.40 -10.42
C ASP A 63 -13.64 7.82 -10.23
N GLN A 64 -13.92 7.18 -9.09
CA GLN A 64 -15.19 6.51 -8.76
C GLN A 64 -15.68 6.91 -7.35
N PRO A 65 -15.80 8.22 -7.02
CA PRO A 65 -16.06 8.67 -5.66
C PRO A 65 -17.36 8.14 -5.06
N GLU A 66 -18.37 7.89 -5.90
CA GLU A 66 -19.68 7.37 -5.50
C GLU A 66 -19.64 5.87 -5.10
N ARG A 67 -18.62 5.13 -5.52
CA ARG A 67 -18.45 3.71 -5.20
C ARG A 67 -17.63 3.47 -3.94
N VAL A 68 -16.79 4.43 -3.54
CA VAL A 68 -15.90 4.33 -2.38
C VAL A 68 -16.59 4.93 -1.16
N ALA A 69 -17.03 4.08 -0.24
CA ALA A 69 -17.59 4.53 1.03
C ALA A 69 -16.52 5.00 2.01
N ARG A 70 -15.38 4.31 2.06
CA ARG A 70 -14.26 4.60 2.95
C ARG A 70 -12.93 4.21 2.30
N LEU A 71 -11.84 4.83 2.72
CA LEU A 71 -10.49 4.59 2.19
C LEU A 71 -9.53 4.19 3.31
N VAL A 72 -8.76 3.13 3.11
CA VAL A 72 -7.70 2.70 4.02
C VAL A 72 -6.37 2.67 3.26
N LEU A 73 -5.45 3.52 3.66
CA LEU A 73 -4.15 3.72 3.00
C LEU A 73 -3.02 3.19 3.89
N VAL A 74 -2.39 2.11 3.48
CA VAL A 74 -1.34 1.44 4.27
C VAL A 74 0.03 1.66 3.65
N GLY A 75 1.00 2.15 4.43
CA GLY A 75 2.35 2.44 3.93
C GLY A 75 2.28 3.33 2.69
N ALA A 76 1.54 4.43 2.78
CA ALA A 76 1.14 5.26 1.65
C ALA A 76 1.99 6.52 1.49
N THR A 77 2.10 6.97 0.25
CA THR A 77 2.64 8.28 -0.12
C THR A 77 1.83 8.86 -1.29
N PRO A 78 1.64 10.18 -1.38
CA PRO A 78 1.02 10.78 -2.57
C PRO A 78 1.97 10.84 -3.76
N ARG A 79 3.29 10.77 -3.51
CA ARG A 79 4.35 10.75 -4.50
C ARG A 79 5.53 9.93 -3.97
N PHE A 80 5.97 8.93 -4.75
CA PHE A 80 7.02 8.02 -4.32
C PHE A 80 8.44 8.57 -4.54
N VAL A 81 8.64 9.35 -5.59
CA VAL A 81 9.97 9.85 -5.99
C VAL A 81 10.13 11.30 -5.57
N GLN A 82 11.33 11.65 -5.09
CA GLN A 82 11.70 13.00 -4.70
C GLN A 82 11.40 14.04 -5.80
N ALA A 83 11.07 15.26 -5.37
CA ALA A 83 11.00 16.47 -6.16
C ALA A 83 11.56 17.65 -5.34
N PRO A 84 11.85 18.82 -5.94
CA PRO A 84 12.39 19.98 -5.20
C PRO A 84 11.51 20.41 -4.02
N ASP A 85 10.20 20.23 -4.14
CA ASP A 85 9.18 20.51 -3.13
C ASP A 85 8.70 19.24 -2.37
N TRP A 86 9.40 18.10 -2.54
CA TRP A 86 9.09 16.81 -1.93
C TRP A 86 10.38 16.04 -1.61
N PRO A 87 11.17 16.47 -0.59
CA PRO A 87 12.48 15.87 -0.30
C PRO A 87 12.38 14.53 0.43
N ASP A 88 11.31 14.29 1.24
CA ASP A 88 11.13 13.08 2.05
C ASP A 88 10.49 11.96 1.23
N ALA A 89 11.23 11.47 0.22
CA ALA A 89 10.79 10.42 -0.70
C ALA A 89 12.01 9.66 -1.25
N ALA A 90 11.77 8.64 -2.07
CA ALA A 90 12.83 7.86 -2.68
C ALA A 90 13.62 8.70 -3.71
N PRO A 91 14.96 8.72 -3.67
CA PRO A 91 15.76 9.34 -4.72
C PRO A 91 15.45 8.74 -6.10
N PRO A 92 15.32 9.55 -7.18
CA PRO A 92 15.03 9.05 -8.52
C PRO A 92 16.02 7.97 -8.99
N GLU A 93 17.30 8.14 -8.70
CA GLU A 93 18.37 7.22 -9.05
C GLU A 93 18.22 5.86 -8.33
N SER A 94 17.67 5.84 -7.12
CA SER A 94 17.39 4.58 -6.40
C SER A 94 16.32 3.75 -7.10
N LEU A 95 15.24 4.40 -7.58
CA LEU A 95 14.20 3.71 -8.34
C LEU A 95 14.72 3.25 -9.71
N GLN A 96 15.55 4.06 -10.38
CA GLN A 96 16.16 3.71 -11.65
C GLN A 96 17.10 2.50 -11.50
N ALA A 97 17.96 2.49 -10.48
CA ALA A 97 18.85 1.36 -10.20
C ALA A 97 18.05 0.08 -9.89
N PHE A 98 16.95 0.21 -9.15
CA PHE A 98 16.05 -0.90 -8.86
C PHE A 98 15.38 -1.45 -10.11
N ALA A 99 14.90 -0.58 -11.01
CA ALA A 99 14.33 -0.98 -12.30
C ALA A 99 15.34 -1.69 -13.20
N ALA A 100 16.58 -1.22 -13.23
CA ALA A 100 17.68 -1.89 -13.94
C ALA A 100 17.97 -3.28 -13.35
N GLY A 101 17.95 -3.41 -12.02
CA GLY A 101 18.09 -4.69 -11.33
C GLY A 101 16.97 -5.68 -11.73
N ILE A 102 15.72 -5.24 -11.77
CA ILE A 102 14.58 -6.07 -12.20
C ILE A 102 14.75 -6.53 -13.66
N ALA A 103 15.29 -5.69 -14.53
CA ALA A 103 15.53 -6.06 -15.92
C ALA A 103 16.68 -7.07 -16.07
N ALA A 104 17.72 -6.99 -15.24
CA ALA A 104 18.92 -7.85 -15.32
C ALA A 104 18.73 -9.18 -14.58
N ASP A 105 18.27 -9.14 -13.33
CA ASP A 105 18.02 -10.32 -12.48
C ASP A 105 16.85 -10.01 -11.53
N PRO A 106 15.60 -10.29 -11.97
CA PRO A 106 14.42 -10.00 -11.18
C PRO A 106 14.40 -10.75 -9.85
N ASP A 107 14.90 -12.00 -9.81
CA ASP A 107 14.82 -12.82 -8.61
C ASP A 107 15.82 -12.36 -7.52
N ALA A 108 17.04 -11.99 -7.90
CA ALA A 108 17.99 -11.42 -6.95
C ALA A 108 17.50 -10.06 -6.42
N THR A 109 16.96 -9.22 -7.30
CA THR A 109 16.45 -7.88 -6.94
C THR A 109 15.25 -7.99 -5.99
N LEU A 110 14.32 -8.90 -6.24
CA LEU A 110 13.16 -9.13 -5.39
C LEU A 110 13.54 -9.72 -4.02
N ARG A 111 14.57 -10.59 -3.94
CA ARG A 111 15.08 -11.06 -2.65
C ARG A 111 15.63 -9.91 -1.79
N GLN A 112 16.37 -8.98 -2.40
CA GLN A 112 16.86 -7.78 -1.70
C GLN A 112 15.71 -6.88 -1.26
N PHE A 113 14.70 -6.71 -2.11
CA PHE A 113 13.50 -5.92 -1.82
C PHE A 113 12.71 -6.48 -0.63
N ALA A 114 12.57 -7.80 -0.53
CA ALA A 114 11.92 -8.46 0.62
C ALA A 114 12.54 -8.06 1.96
N GLY A 115 13.86 -7.93 2.01
CA GLY A 115 14.59 -7.46 3.20
C GLY A 115 14.29 -5.98 3.52
N ARG A 116 14.18 -5.14 2.48
CA ARG A 116 13.92 -3.70 2.68
C ARG A 116 12.52 -3.40 3.18
N ILE A 117 11.51 -4.17 2.78
CA ILE A 117 10.11 -4.01 3.23
C ILE A 117 10.00 -4.09 4.76
N ASN A 118 10.80 -4.94 5.39
CA ASN A 118 10.73 -5.19 6.84
C ASN A 118 11.96 -4.68 7.60
N LEU A 119 12.79 -3.85 6.97
CA LEU A 119 13.99 -3.32 7.62
C LEU A 119 13.59 -2.47 8.83
N GLY A 120 14.12 -2.84 10.00
CA GLY A 120 13.83 -2.18 11.26
C GLY A 120 12.56 -2.65 11.98
N ASP A 121 11.75 -3.53 11.39
CA ASP A 121 10.57 -4.11 12.05
C ASP A 121 10.98 -5.04 13.21
N ASP A 122 10.28 -4.96 14.34
CA ASP A 122 10.53 -5.82 15.50
C ASP A 122 10.34 -7.31 15.18
N ARG A 123 9.56 -7.64 14.13
CA ARG A 123 9.31 -8.98 13.60
C ARG A 123 9.97 -9.22 12.23
N ALA A 124 11.03 -8.49 11.90
CA ALA A 124 11.65 -8.51 10.57
C ALA A 124 11.94 -9.91 10.01
N ALA A 125 12.53 -10.81 10.81
CA ALA A 125 12.98 -12.11 10.30
C ALA A 125 11.84 -13.02 9.78
N PRO A 126 10.74 -13.28 10.53
CA PRO A 126 9.61 -14.07 10.02
C PRO A 126 8.88 -13.37 8.86
N LEU A 127 8.76 -12.04 8.90
CA LEU A 127 8.10 -11.27 7.84
C LEU A 127 8.90 -11.33 6.54
N THR A 128 10.22 -11.15 6.61
CA THR A 128 11.09 -11.23 5.42
C THR A 128 10.99 -12.61 4.76
N ARG A 129 10.99 -13.70 5.53
CA ARG A 129 10.80 -15.05 4.97
C ARG A 129 9.45 -15.20 4.25
N ARG A 130 8.37 -14.71 4.87
CA ARG A 130 7.03 -14.73 4.26
C ARG A 130 6.98 -13.93 2.97
N ILE A 131 7.46 -12.70 3.00
CA ILE A 131 7.48 -11.79 1.84
C ILE A 131 8.35 -12.36 0.72
N ALA A 132 9.53 -12.88 1.04
CA ALA A 132 10.41 -13.51 0.07
C ALA A 132 9.75 -14.72 -0.62
N ALA A 133 9.01 -15.56 0.13
CA ALA A 133 8.27 -16.68 -0.43
C ALA A 133 7.15 -16.21 -1.40
N LEU A 134 6.39 -15.16 -1.02
CA LEU A 134 5.36 -14.59 -1.90
C LEU A 134 5.95 -14.01 -3.18
N LEU A 135 7.08 -13.31 -3.09
CA LEU A 135 7.77 -12.74 -4.26
C LEU A 135 8.40 -13.81 -5.15
N ALA A 136 8.91 -14.91 -4.58
CA ALA A 136 9.46 -16.03 -5.35
C ALA A 136 8.37 -16.78 -6.14
N ASP A 137 7.16 -16.88 -5.57
CA ASP A 137 5.98 -17.50 -6.19
C ASP A 137 5.04 -16.46 -6.84
N ARG A 138 5.57 -15.31 -7.24
CA ARG A 138 4.80 -14.23 -7.85
C ARG A 138 4.17 -14.64 -9.17
N ARG A 139 3.01 -14.08 -9.45
CA ARG A 139 2.31 -14.25 -10.74
C ARG A 139 2.69 -13.16 -11.76
N ALA A 140 3.20 -12.02 -11.27
CA ALA A 140 3.60 -10.92 -12.13
C ALA A 140 4.86 -11.27 -12.93
N ASP A 141 4.80 -11.07 -14.23
CA ASP A 141 5.96 -11.13 -15.11
C ASP A 141 6.80 -9.83 -15.05
N THR A 142 7.94 -9.83 -15.73
CA THR A 142 8.86 -8.66 -15.74
C THR A 142 8.21 -7.41 -16.33
N ALA A 143 7.32 -7.56 -17.31
CA ALA A 143 6.62 -6.42 -17.92
C ALA A 143 5.65 -5.77 -16.92
N THR A 144 4.90 -6.56 -16.18
CA THR A 144 4.01 -6.11 -15.10
C THR A 144 4.79 -5.42 -13.99
N LEU A 145 5.94 -5.98 -13.58
CA LEU A 145 6.83 -5.37 -12.60
C LEU A 145 7.35 -4.01 -13.08
N ALA A 146 7.82 -3.93 -14.33
CA ALA A 146 8.30 -2.68 -14.92
C ALA A 146 7.20 -1.61 -15.02
N ALA A 147 5.99 -1.98 -15.41
CA ALA A 147 4.85 -1.08 -15.46
C ALA A 147 4.49 -0.52 -14.07
N GLY A 148 4.55 -1.33 -13.03
CA GLY A 148 4.36 -0.87 -11.65
C GLY A 148 5.43 0.11 -11.19
N LEU A 149 6.71 -0.11 -11.56
CA LEU A 149 7.79 0.85 -11.26
C LEU A 149 7.63 2.16 -12.03
N ALA A 150 7.16 2.12 -13.27
CA ALA A 150 6.83 3.32 -14.02
C ALA A 150 5.73 4.13 -13.31
N ARG A 151 4.69 3.48 -12.80
CA ARG A 151 3.66 4.15 -12.01
C ARG A 151 4.22 4.78 -10.74
N LEU A 152 5.09 4.10 -9.98
CA LEU A 152 5.76 4.68 -8.80
C LEU A 152 6.59 5.90 -9.16
N ARG A 153 7.24 5.92 -10.34
CA ARG A 153 8.01 7.06 -10.84
C ARG A 153 7.11 8.25 -11.18
N ASP A 154 6.00 8.00 -11.88
CA ASP A 154 5.25 9.02 -12.59
C ASP A 154 4.06 9.58 -11.78
N LEU A 155 3.51 8.81 -10.82
CA LEU A 155 2.37 9.25 -10.04
C LEU A 155 2.73 10.37 -9.07
N ASP A 156 1.98 11.47 -9.18
CA ASP A 156 1.99 12.57 -8.22
C ASP A 156 0.55 13.00 -7.92
N LEU A 157 0.05 12.57 -6.78
CA LEU A 157 -1.31 12.83 -6.33
C LEU A 157 -1.42 14.02 -5.37
N ARG A 158 -0.33 14.71 -5.06
CA ARG A 158 -0.29 15.80 -4.07
C ARG A 158 -1.31 16.90 -4.34
N LYS A 159 -1.55 17.23 -5.62
CA LYS A 159 -2.54 18.25 -6.02
C LYS A 159 -3.99 17.73 -5.98
N SER A 160 -4.18 16.43 -5.93
CA SER A 160 -5.49 15.79 -6.07
C SER A 160 -6.07 15.28 -4.76
N VAL A 161 -5.23 14.99 -3.74
CA VAL A 161 -5.68 14.37 -2.48
C VAL A 161 -6.74 15.19 -1.76
N ALA A 162 -6.73 16.52 -1.87
CA ALA A 162 -7.74 17.39 -1.27
C ALA A 162 -9.15 17.19 -1.87
N ALA A 163 -9.27 16.56 -3.04
CA ALA A 163 -10.56 16.21 -3.65
C ALA A 163 -11.13 14.88 -3.13
N ILE A 164 -10.33 14.05 -2.44
CA ILE A 164 -10.79 12.80 -1.81
C ILE A 164 -11.59 13.16 -0.56
N ARG A 165 -12.91 12.99 -0.62
CA ARG A 165 -13.85 13.35 0.45
C ARG A 165 -14.25 12.19 1.35
N GLN A 166 -13.93 10.97 0.97
CA GLN A 166 -14.24 9.77 1.72
C GLN A 166 -13.55 9.79 3.09
N PRO A 167 -14.19 9.31 4.16
CA PRO A 167 -13.51 9.03 5.40
C PRO A 167 -12.28 8.16 5.11
N THR A 168 -11.11 8.58 5.57
CA THR A 168 -9.83 7.95 5.25
C THR A 168 -9.07 7.57 6.51
N LEU A 169 -8.64 6.32 6.59
CA LEU A 169 -7.70 5.84 7.60
C LEU A 169 -6.33 5.66 6.96
N VAL A 170 -5.35 6.43 7.41
CA VAL A 170 -3.93 6.26 7.04
C VAL A 170 -3.25 5.41 8.09
N VAL A 171 -2.71 4.25 7.69
CA VAL A 171 -1.98 3.32 8.56
C VAL A 171 -0.53 3.26 8.13
N HIS A 172 0.41 3.50 9.04
CA HIS A 172 1.82 3.56 8.69
C HIS A 172 2.71 2.92 9.76
N GLY A 173 3.79 2.26 9.34
CA GLY A 173 4.81 1.76 10.24
C GLY A 173 5.77 2.88 10.63
N GLU A 174 6.09 3.00 11.92
CA GLU A 174 7.03 4.00 12.45
C GLU A 174 8.40 3.94 11.75
N ARG A 175 8.84 2.73 11.39
CA ARG A 175 10.17 2.44 10.83
C ARG A 175 10.16 2.16 9.34
N ASP A 176 9.16 2.67 8.63
CA ASP A 176 9.07 2.50 7.18
C ASP A 176 10.21 3.26 6.47
N VAL A 177 11.14 2.51 5.88
CA VAL A 177 12.29 3.04 5.14
C VAL A 177 12.03 3.20 3.65
N LEU A 178 10.91 2.68 3.15
CA LEU A 178 10.52 2.78 1.74
C LEU A 178 9.64 4.01 1.49
N MET A 179 8.71 4.25 2.39
CA MET A 179 7.86 5.44 2.38
C MET A 179 7.94 6.09 3.76
N PRO A 180 8.72 7.17 3.92
CA PRO A 180 8.93 7.80 5.23
C PRO A 180 7.63 8.21 5.90
N VAL A 181 7.56 8.10 7.23
CA VAL A 181 6.37 8.46 8.01
C VAL A 181 5.90 9.90 7.77
N ALA A 182 6.82 10.79 7.37
CA ALA A 182 6.49 12.17 6.96
C ALA A 182 5.46 12.22 5.83
N ALA A 183 5.49 11.27 4.88
CA ALA A 183 4.50 11.19 3.82
C ALA A 183 3.09 10.83 4.33
N ALA A 184 3.00 9.97 5.34
CA ALA A 184 1.73 9.63 5.99
C ALA A 184 1.17 10.80 6.82
N CYS A 185 2.03 11.52 7.54
CA CYS A 185 1.64 12.75 8.24
C CYS A 185 1.10 13.79 7.25
N TRP A 186 1.82 14.00 6.15
CA TRP A 186 1.38 14.91 5.10
C TRP A 186 0.01 14.52 4.52
N LEU A 187 -0.21 13.22 4.25
CA LEU A 187 -1.51 12.72 3.77
C LEU A 187 -2.62 13.01 4.77
N ALA A 188 -2.39 12.77 6.07
CA ALA A 188 -3.37 13.01 7.12
C ALA A 188 -3.73 14.51 7.25
N GLU A 189 -2.80 15.40 6.97
CA GLU A 189 -3.00 16.86 7.00
C GLU A 189 -3.74 17.39 5.75
N HIS A 190 -3.59 16.73 4.60
CA HIS A 190 -4.10 17.24 3.32
C HIS A 190 -5.36 16.51 2.82
N LEU A 191 -5.67 15.33 3.35
CA LEU A 191 -6.94 14.65 3.13
C LEU A 191 -8.02 15.24 4.06
N PRO A 192 -9.17 15.72 3.55
CA PRO A 192 -10.15 16.45 4.36
C PRO A 192 -10.75 15.68 5.54
N ASN A 193 -10.87 14.36 5.42
CA ASN A 193 -11.50 13.49 6.40
C ASN A 193 -10.59 12.32 6.80
N ALA A 194 -9.33 12.60 7.11
CA ALA A 194 -8.35 11.56 7.45
C ALA A 194 -8.02 11.51 8.92
N ARG A 195 -7.72 10.30 9.40
CA ARG A 195 -6.99 10.06 10.63
C ARG A 195 -5.75 9.20 10.38
N LEU A 196 -4.71 9.41 11.16
CA LEU A 196 -3.45 8.68 11.08
C LEU A 196 -3.31 7.71 12.26
N GLU A 197 -2.91 6.49 11.97
CA GLU A 197 -2.56 5.48 12.95
C GLU A 197 -1.14 4.96 12.68
N ILE A 198 -0.24 5.20 13.63
CA ILE A 198 1.15 4.73 13.57
C ILE A 198 1.29 3.41 14.31
N PHE A 199 1.88 2.43 13.65
CA PHE A 199 2.25 1.13 14.21
C PHE A 199 3.69 1.21 14.70
N LEU A 200 3.87 1.37 16.01
CA LEU A 200 5.18 1.47 16.64
C LEU A 200 5.95 0.16 16.45
N GLY A 201 7.24 0.25 16.11
CA GLY A 201 8.08 -0.91 15.87
C GLY A 201 7.84 -1.64 14.55
N ALA A 202 6.80 -1.28 13.80
CA ALA A 202 6.53 -1.85 12.47
C ALA A 202 7.22 -1.06 11.35
N SER A 203 7.51 -1.74 10.24
CA SER A 203 8.05 -1.15 9.01
C SER A 203 6.96 -1.00 7.93
N HIS A 204 7.26 -1.22 6.66
CA HIS A 204 6.40 -0.93 5.51
C HIS A 204 5.10 -1.76 5.44
N ALA A 205 5.04 -2.90 6.12
CA ALA A 205 3.88 -3.80 6.09
C ALA A 205 3.26 -4.02 7.49
N PRO A 206 2.74 -2.97 8.17
CA PRO A 206 2.21 -3.07 9.53
C PRO A 206 1.07 -4.07 9.67
N PHE A 207 0.28 -4.29 8.62
CA PHE A 207 -0.79 -5.30 8.58
C PHE A 207 -0.28 -6.76 8.60
N LEU A 208 0.98 -6.99 8.22
CA LEU A 208 1.65 -8.29 8.37
C LEU A 208 2.35 -8.40 9.72
N SER A 209 2.86 -7.30 10.25
CA SER A 209 3.52 -7.23 11.53
C SER A 209 2.53 -7.47 12.68
N GLU A 210 1.37 -6.80 12.64
CA GLU A 210 0.33 -6.87 13.67
C GLU A 210 -1.06 -7.11 13.06
N PRO A 211 -1.32 -8.28 12.44
CA PRO A 211 -2.55 -8.53 11.70
C PRO A 211 -3.82 -8.49 12.56
N GLU A 212 -3.75 -8.86 13.85
CA GLU A 212 -4.84 -8.75 14.81
C GLU A 212 -5.23 -7.30 15.05
N ARG A 213 -4.24 -6.45 15.35
CA ARG A 213 -4.43 -5.01 15.58
C ARG A 213 -4.97 -4.33 14.33
N PHE A 214 -4.40 -4.65 13.16
CA PHE A 214 -4.87 -4.09 11.90
C PHE A 214 -6.32 -4.46 11.59
N ALA A 215 -6.70 -5.74 11.78
CA ALA A 215 -8.07 -6.18 11.57
C ALA A 215 -9.06 -5.53 12.54
N ALA A 216 -8.69 -5.37 13.82
CA ALA A 216 -9.51 -4.68 14.81
C ALA A 216 -9.72 -3.20 14.45
N LEU A 217 -8.66 -2.53 14.01
CA LEU A 217 -8.69 -1.13 13.58
C LEU A 217 -9.58 -0.96 12.34
N LEU A 218 -9.50 -1.87 11.36
CA LEU A 218 -10.33 -1.83 10.17
C LEU A 218 -11.81 -2.02 10.49
N ARG A 219 -12.14 -2.97 11.41
CA ARG A 219 -13.52 -3.15 11.90
C ARG A 219 -14.06 -1.88 12.52
N GLN A 220 -13.31 -1.29 13.45
CA GLN A 220 -13.73 -0.06 14.10
C GLN A 220 -14.01 1.02 13.05
N PHE A 221 -13.07 1.24 12.14
CA PHE A 221 -13.20 2.25 11.09
C PHE A 221 -14.37 2.00 10.14
N ALA A 222 -14.73 0.75 9.87
CA ALA A 222 -15.86 0.40 9.00
C ALA A 222 -17.22 0.79 9.60
N HIS A 223 -17.31 0.96 10.92
CA HIS A 223 -18.55 1.26 11.65
C HIS A 223 -18.65 2.73 12.12
N GLU A 224 -17.65 3.56 11.89
CA GLU A 224 -17.69 5.01 12.11
C GLU A 224 -18.52 5.73 11.04
#